data_817e7e9f5b9c74e6529e197e1e42a7f1
#
_entry.id   817e7e9f5b9c74e6529e197e1e42a7f1
#
_cell.length_a   1.000
_cell.length_b   1.000
_cell.length_c   1.000
_cell.angle_alpha   90.00
_cell.angle_beta   90.00
_cell.angle_gamma   90.00
#
_symmetry.space_group_name_H-M   'P 1'
#
loop_
_entity.id
_entity.type
_entity.pdbx_description
1 polymer ?
#
loop_
_entity_poly.entity_id
_entity_poly.type
_entity_poly.pdbx_seq_one_letter_code
_entity_poly.pdbx_strand_id
1 'polypeptide(L)'
;KLYFAAYFEKMFSRNNLDSAFVEWYGISENNTKDILKLYDDGTRGDIITGDNLHGLKIPNEVSNIQNILNDDSGYVYFDYKAFYGSEVLILKDSTKIGNIIPRVLSINAPDTIIRPSDATIILATVSAEVVDVDGLETIKWVGFTSYHVDGDSAMNKGDYIYLYDDGSSVVLYEPNFTSGDEVKGDGIFSFRIPIYGTGFTDPGFQTKAGNFVWRFSSQDLSNDYSNEIEHAIIIQ
;
A
#
# COMPACT_ATOMS: atom_id res chain seq x y z
N LYS A 1 -19.38 4.66 13.31
CA LYS A 1 -19.50 6.02 13.90
C LYS A 1 -18.41 6.88 13.31
N LEU A 2 -18.73 8.17 13.03
CA LEU A 2 -17.77 9.19 12.68
C LEU A 2 -17.42 10.02 13.90
N TYR A 3 -16.16 10.43 14.00
CA TYR A 3 -15.69 11.32 15.05
C TYR A 3 -14.90 12.47 14.40
N PHE A 4 -15.34 13.69 14.65
CA PHE A 4 -14.69 14.92 14.20
C PHE A 4 -14.21 15.68 15.44
N ALA A 5 -12.97 16.17 15.41
CA ALA A 5 -12.43 16.99 16.47
C ALA A 5 -11.48 18.05 15.89
N ALA A 6 -11.55 19.25 16.43
CA ALA A 6 -10.65 20.33 16.05
C ALA A 6 -10.35 21.23 17.26
N TYR A 7 -9.11 21.67 17.38
CA TYR A 7 -8.67 22.58 18.41
C TYR A 7 -8.74 24.03 17.90
N PHE A 8 -9.42 24.89 18.65
CA PHE A 8 -9.60 26.30 18.33
C PHE A 8 -8.93 27.18 19.36
N GLU A 9 -7.75 27.74 19.00
CA GLU A 9 -7.02 28.64 19.89
C GLU A 9 -7.78 29.93 20.19
N LYS A 10 -7.76 30.35 21.46
CA LYS A 10 -8.16 31.70 21.86
C LYS A 10 -7.07 32.68 21.46
N MET A 11 -7.19 33.31 20.29
CA MET A 11 -6.21 34.33 19.88
C MET A 11 -6.38 35.61 20.66
N PHE A 12 -5.28 36.17 21.14
CA PHE A 12 -5.19 37.53 21.67
C PHE A 12 -5.75 38.53 20.65
N SER A 13 -6.81 39.25 20.94
CA SER A 13 -7.47 40.26 20.11
C SER A 13 -8.65 39.81 19.23
N ARG A 14 -9.04 38.55 19.21
CA ARG A 14 -10.27 38.09 18.52
C ARG A 14 -11.44 37.98 19.49
N ASN A 15 -12.64 38.14 18.94
CA ASN A 15 -13.88 37.77 19.64
C ASN A 15 -13.80 36.31 20.11
N ASN A 16 -14.56 35.98 21.14
CA ASN A 16 -14.70 34.58 21.53
C ASN A 16 -15.25 33.75 20.35
N LEU A 17 -14.93 32.47 20.32
CA LEU A 17 -15.52 31.56 19.37
C LEU A 17 -17.03 31.45 19.65
N ASP A 18 -17.84 31.82 18.67
CA ASP A 18 -19.32 31.73 18.78
C ASP A 18 -19.82 30.32 18.47
N SER A 19 -19.24 29.69 17.47
CA SER A 19 -19.60 28.33 17.08
C SER A 19 -18.55 27.71 16.15
N ALA A 20 -18.47 26.38 16.18
CA ALA A 20 -17.64 25.59 15.30
C ALA A 20 -18.47 24.52 14.59
N PHE A 21 -18.14 24.26 13.34
CA PHE A 21 -18.80 23.25 12.50
C PHE A 21 -17.76 22.47 11.69
N VAL A 22 -18.15 21.27 11.29
CA VAL A 22 -17.51 20.55 10.20
C VAL A 22 -18.49 20.42 9.03
N GLU A 23 -18.07 20.75 7.84
CA GLU A 23 -18.75 20.46 6.60
C GLU A 23 -18.18 19.16 6.04
N TRP A 24 -18.97 18.10 6.08
CA TRP A 24 -18.58 16.75 5.71
C TRP A 24 -19.04 16.42 4.31
N TYR A 25 -18.12 16.00 3.42
CA TYR A 25 -18.40 15.67 2.02
C TYR A 25 -18.33 14.17 1.72
N GLY A 26 -17.88 13.34 2.68
CA GLY A 26 -17.65 11.92 2.42
C GLY A 26 -16.48 11.68 1.46
N ILE A 27 -16.65 10.75 0.53
CA ILE A 27 -15.61 10.30 -0.40
C ILE A 27 -15.35 11.25 -1.59
N SER A 28 -16.07 12.35 -1.73
CA SER A 28 -15.88 13.29 -2.84
C SER A 28 -16.18 14.73 -2.44
N GLU A 29 -15.24 15.65 -2.71
CA GLU A 29 -15.42 17.10 -2.49
C GLU A 29 -16.63 17.69 -3.26
N ASN A 30 -17.13 17.01 -4.28
CA ASN A 30 -18.28 17.46 -5.08
C ASN A 30 -19.63 17.05 -4.49
N ASN A 31 -19.64 16.27 -3.42
CA ASN A 31 -20.90 15.89 -2.77
C ASN A 31 -21.56 17.08 -2.09
N THR A 32 -22.89 17.03 -1.98
CA THR A 32 -23.63 17.95 -1.09
C THR A 32 -23.18 17.71 0.34
N LYS A 33 -22.71 18.76 1.00
CA LYS A 33 -22.13 18.66 2.34
C LYS A 33 -23.19 18.44 3.42
N ASP A 34 -22.83 17.66 4.42
CA ASP A 34 -23.49 17.65 5.72
C ASP A 34 -22.87 18.74 6.60
N ILE A 35 -23.69 19.55 7.28
CA ILE A 35 -23.21 20.62 8.17
C ILE A 35 -23.44 20.17 9.60
N LEU A 36 -22.35 19.91 10.31
CA LEU A 36 -22.38 19.28 11.63
C LEU A 36 -21.73 20.20 12.66
N LYS A 37 -22.46 20.54 13.72
CA LYS A 37 -21.96 21.41 14.79
C LYS A 37 -21.02 20.64 15.70
N LEU A 38 -19.88 21.26 16.04
CA LEU A 38 -18.91 20.76 17.02
C LEU A 38 -19.21 21.39 18.39
N TYR A 39 -18.87 20.68 19.46
CA TYR A 39 -19.19 21.04 20.84
C TYR A 39 -17.92 20.98 21.70
N ASP A 40 -17.84 21.90 22.68
CA ASP A 40 -16.81 21.93 23.73
C ASP A 40 -17.53 22.00 25.09
N ASP A 41 -18.41 21.00 25.33
CA ASP A 41 -19.33 20.97 26.48
C ASP A 41 -19.24 19.64 27.28
N GLY A 42 -18.23 18.79 26.99
CA GLY A 42 -18.06 17.50 27.63
C GLY A 42 -19.07 16.44 27.14
N THR A 43 -19.79 16.71 26.03
CA THR A 43 -20.83 15.82 25.51
C THR A 43 -20.63 15.53 24.01
N ARG A 44 -21.42 14.60 23.43
CA ARG A 44 -21.48 14.29 22.00
C ARG A 44 -20.14 13.92 21.33
N GLY A 45 -19.18 13.48 22.12
CA GLY A 45 -17.84 13.13 21.64
C GLY A 45 -16.76 14.11 22.10
N ASP A 46 -17.13 15.30 22.55
CA ASP A 46 -16.24 16.11 23.37
C ASP A 46 -16.05 15.45 24.75
N ILE A 47 -14.80 15.46 25.26
CA ILE A 47 -14.44 14.75 26.50
C ILE A 47 -14.28 15.72 27.67
N ILE A 48 -13.71 16.91 27.43
CA ILE A 48 -13.35 17.88 28.46
C ILE A 48 -13.94 19.24 28.12
N THR A 49 -14.93 19.67 28.90
CA THR A 49 -15.58 20.97 28.73
C THR A 49 -14.58 22.13 28.82
N GLY A 50 -14.58 23.02 27.84
CA GLY A 50 -13.85 24.29 27.88
C GLY A 50 -12.34 24.17 27.64
N ASP A 51 -11.87 23.06 27.10
CA ASP A 51 -10.45 22.86 26.77
C ASP A 51 -10.09 23.37 25.35
N ASN A 52 -11.06 23.90 24.62
CA ASN A 52 -11.00 24.37 23.24
C ASN A 52 -10.86 23.27 22.17
N LEU A 53 -10.88 22.01 22.54
CA LEU A 53 -11.01 20.89 21.63
C LEU A 53 -12.50 20.61 21.39
N HIS A 54 -13.03 21.10 20.29
CA HIS A 54 -14.43 20.89 19.94
C HIS A 54 -14.59 19.55 19.23
N GLY A 55 -15.52 18.72 19.70
CA GLY A 55 -15.75 17.39 19.19
C GLY A 55 -17.19 17.11 18.78
N LEU A 56 -17.36 16.11 17.90
CA LEU A 56 -18.63 15.51 17.57
C LEU A 56 -18.46 14.05 17.21
N LYS A 57 -19.24 13.18 17.85
CA LYS A 57 -19.33 11.76 17.53
C LYS A 57 -20.74 11.38 17.17
N ILE A 58 -20.96 10.95 15.93
CA ILE A 58 -22.30 10.61 15.41
C ILE A 58 -22.31 9.20 14.79
N PRO A 59 -23.48 8.54 14.73
CA PRO A 59 -23.66 7.35 13.94
C PRO A 59 -23.45 7.64 12.44
N ASN A 60 -22.79 6.72 11.74
CA ASN A 60 -22.65 6.75 10.29
C ASN A 60 -23.88 6.10 9.64
N GLU A 61 -24.99 6.81 9.66
CA GLU A 61 -26.32 6.34 9.25
C GLU A 61 -27.08 7.44 8.50
N VAL A 62 -27.91 7.05 7.52
CA VAL A 62 -28.72 7.99 6.69
C VAL A 62 -29.64 8.91 7.49
N SER A 63 -30.01 8.48 8.70
CA SER A 63 -30.81 9.29 9.63
C SER A 63 -30.06 10.49 10.21
N ASN A 64 -28.75 10.51 10.15
CA ASN A 64 -27.88 11.53 10.75
C ASN A 64 -27.14 12.37 9.70
N ILE A 65 -26.71 11.74 8.59
CA ILE A 65 -25.90 12.36 7.54
C ILE A 65 -26.29 11.79 6.17
N GLN A 66 -26.05 12.55 5.10
CA GLN A 66 -26.27 12.10 3.73
C GLN A 66 -25.06 11.34 3.18
N ASN A 67 -23.85 11.80 3.53
CA ASN A 67 -22.60 11.20 3.06
C ASN A 67 -22.14 10.11 4.03
N ILE A 68 -22.83 8.97 4.00
CA ILE A 68 -22.45 7.79 4.78
C ILE A 68 -21.24 7.09 4.13
N LEU A 69 -20.38 6.54 4.96
CA LEU A 69 -19.31 5.64 4.53
C LEU A 69 -19.79 4.21 4.71
N ASN A 70 -19.70 3.42 3.64
CA ASN A 70 -19.93 1.96 3.68
C ASN A 70 -18.58 1.27 3.88
N ASP A 71 -18.18 0.38 2.97
CA ASP A 71 -16.85 -0.21 2.94
C ASP A 71 -15.92 0.61 2.03
N ASP A 72 -16.04 1.95 2.13
CA ASP A 72 -15.27 2.87 1.30
C ASP A 72 -13.82 2.94 1.78
N SER A 73 -12.92 3.13 0.84
CA SER A 73 -11.49 3.35 1.07
C SER A 73 -11.00 4.55 0.25
N GLY A 74 -9.84 5.07 0.58
CA GLY A 74 -9.26 6.24 -0.04
C GLY A 74 -9.44 7.50 0.80
N TYR A 75 -9.57 8.67 0.16
CA TYR A 75 -9.68 9.93 0.87
C TYR A 75 -11.14 10.28 1.15
N VAL A 76 -11.36 10.87 2.32
CA VAL A 76 -12.59 11.58 2.69
C VAL A 76 -12.27 13.04 2.92
N TYR A 77 -13.23 13.91 2.65
CA TYR A 77 -13.05 15.36 2.58
C TYR A 77 -13.97 16.08 3.56
N PHE A 78 -13.43 17.11 4.22
CA PHE A 78 -14.17 17.93 5.16
C PHE A 78 -13.54 19.30 5.34
N ASP A 79 -14.38 20.30 5.67
CA ASP A 79 -13.93 21.64 6.00
C ASP A 79 -14.31 21.96 7.44
N TYR A 80 -13.37 22.33 8.30
CA TYR A 80 -13.68 22.91 9.60
C TYR A 80 -13.98 24.40 9.46
N LYS A 81 -15.04 24.87 10.12
CA LYS A 81 -15.45 26.28 10.15
C LYS A 81 -15.59 26.78 11.57
N ALA A 82 -14.97 27.92 11.85
CA ALA A 82 -15.04 28.61 13.13
C ALA A 82 -15.59 30.02 12.93
N PHE A 83 -16.57 30.39 13.70
CA PHE A 83 -17.23 31.72 13.67
C PHE A 83 -16.81 32.54 14.88
N TYR A 84 -16.30 33.75 14.63
CA TYR A 84 -15.84 34.73 15.63
C TYR A 84 -16.47 36.08 15.32
N GLY A 85 -17.68 36.33 15.79
CA GLY A 85 -18.49 37.51 15.43
C GLY A 85 -18.77 37.53 13.92
N SER A 86 -18.21 38.52 13.23
CA SER A 86 -18.33 38.64 11.76
C SER A 86 -17.27 37.91 10.97
N GLU A 87 -16.27 37.36 11.63
CA GLU A 87 -15.17 36.61 10.97
C GLU A 87 -15.47 35.12 10.90
N VAL A 88 -15.11 34.50 9.77
CA VAL A 88 -15.20 33.05 9.57
C VAL A 88 -13.85 32.51 9.16
N LEU A 89 -13.32 31.58 9.91
CA LEU A 89 -12.12 30.82 9.55
C LEU A 89 -12.54 29.47 8.95
N ILE A 90 -11.88 29.08 7.87
CA ILE A 90 -12.12 27.80 7.20
C ILE A 90 -10.79 27.09 7.07
N LEU A 91 -10.75 25.85 7.52
CA LEU A 91 -9.65 24.91 7.30
C LEU A 91 -10.18 23.74 6.47
N LYS A 92 -9.74 23.65 5.23
CA LYS A 92 -10.01 22.51 4.38
C LYS A 92 -9.03 21.38 4.71
N ASP A 93 -9.56 20.18 4.85
CA ASP A 93 -8.74 19.02 5.18
C ASP A 93 -9.31 17.74 4.56
N SER A 94 -8.49 16.73 4.51
CA SER A 94 -8.84 15.39 4.05
C SER A 94 -8.08 14.35 4.85
N THR A 95 -8.70 13.22 5.08
CA THR A 95 -8.01 12.09 5.73
C THR A 95 -8.28 10.81 4.97
N LYS A 96 -7.34 9.89 5.07
CA LYS A 96 -7.46 8.60 4.43
C LYS A 96 -8.23 7.64 5.32
N ILE A 97 -9.10 6.86 4.69
CA ILE A 97 -9.86 5.80 5.35
C ILE A 97 -9.70 4.48 4.60
N GLY A 98 -9.83 3.38 5.32
CA GLY A 98 -9.66 2.05 4.75
C GLY A 98 -8.22 1.79 4.31
N ASN A 99 -8.04 0.64 3.69
CA ASN A 99 -6.80 0.21 3.04
C ASN A 99 -7.07 0.01 1.55
N ILE A 100 -6.18 0.52 0.68
CA ILE A 100 -6.24 0.23 -0.75
C ILE A 100 -5.23 -0.86 -1.03
N ILE A 101 -5.73 -1.98 -1.54
CA ILE A 101 -4.87 -3.15 -1.81
C ILE A 101 -3.87 -2.85 -2.93
N PRO A 102 -2.64 -3.34 -2.82
CA PRO A 102 -1.64 -3.16 -3.85
C PRO A 102 -2.04 -3.86 -5.17
N ARG A 103 -1.43 -3.44 -6.27
CA ARG A 103 -1.68 -4.05 -7.59
C ARG A 103 -0.37 -4.31 -8.31
N VAL A 104 -0.18 -5.55 -8.76
CA VAL A 104 0.84 -5.88 -9.76
C VAL A 104 0.30 -5.43 -11.12
N LEU A 105 0.99 -4.48 -11.76
CA LEU A 105 0.60 -3.92 -13.06
C LEU A 105 1.17 -4.72 -14.22
N SER A 106 2.45 -5.03 -14.14
CA SER A 106 3.18 -5.73 -15.18
C SER A 106 4.33 -6.54 -14.59
N ILE A 107 4.80 -7.50 -15.37
CA ILE A 107 6.01 -8.27 -15.06
C ILE A 107 6.97 -8.25 -16.24
N ASN A 108 8.26 -8.34 -15.96
CA ASN A 108 9.29 -8.56 -16.95
C ASN A 108 10.09 -9.78 -16.54
N ALA A 109 9.89 -10.87 -17.26
CA ALA A 109 10.56 -12.14 -17.03
C ALA A 109 10.82 -12.85 -18.37
N PRO A 110 11.92 -13.61 -18.52
CA PRO A 110 12.19 -14.33 -19.76
C PRO A 110 11.21 -15.49 -19.95
N ASP A 111 10.77 -15.73 -21.18
CA ASP A 111 9.96 -16.90 -21.53
C ASP A 111 10.77 -18.19 -21.55
N THR A 112 12.09 -18.08 -21.76
CA THR A 112 13.01 -19.22 -21.80
C THR A 112 14.33 -18.86 -21.16
N ILE A 113 14.84 -19.75 -20.32
CA ILE A 113 16.19 -19.68 -19.74
C ILE A 113 16.98 -20.92 -20.19
N ILE A 114 18.17 -20.69 -20.75
CA ILE A 114 19.09 -21.75 -21.11
C ILE A 114 20.13 -21.87 -20.00
N ARG A 115 20.20 -23.04 -19.35
CA ARG A 115 21.21 -23.32 -18.33
C ARG A 115 22.58 -23.47 -18.97
N PRO A 116 23.66 -23.01 -18.31
CA PRO A 116 25.02 -23.35 -18.74
C PRO A 116 25.24 -24.85 -18.81
N SER A 117 26.03 -25.31 -19.78
CA SER A 117 26.40 -26.73 -19.92
C SER A 117 27.58 -27.13 -19.03
N ASP A 118 28.21 -26.16 -18.40
CA ASP A 118 29.34 -26.33 -17.46
C ASP A 118 28.94 -25.98 -16.02
N ALA A 119 29.90 -25.98 -15.09
CA ALA A 119 29.72 -25.62 -13.69
C ALA A 119 29.78 -24.10 -13.47
N THR A 120 29.06 -23.32 -14.31
CA THR A 120 28.91 -21.88 -14.16
C THR A 120 27.51 -21.51 -13.70
N ILE A 121 27.36 -20.27 -13.21
CA ILE A 121 26.11 -19.68 -12.77
C ILE A 121 25.89 -18.44 -13.61
N ILE A 122 24.72 -18.35 -14.23
CA ILE A 122 24.24 -17.10 -14.83
C ILE A 122 23.12 -16.48 -13.99
N LEU A 123 22.91 -15.20 -14.16
CA LEU A 123 21.85 -14.48 -13.44
C LEU A 123 20.76 -14.09 -14.42
N ALA A 124 19.53 -14.50 -14.16
CA ALA A 124 18.34 -14.09 -14.92
C ALA A 124 17.60 -13.02 -14.11
N THR A 125 17.53 -11.81 -14.63
CA THR A 125 16.79 -10.73 -13.97
C THR A 125 15.29 -10.88 -14.24
N VAL A 126 14.50 -10.78 -13.19
CA VAL A 126 13.05 -10.68 -13.24
C VAL A 126 12.59 -9.45 -12.47
N SER A 127 11.51 -8.82 -12.91
CA SER A 127 10.95 -7.69 -12.22
C SER A 127 9.42 -7.67 -12.30
N ALA A 128 8.81 -6.96 -11.37
CA ALA A 128 7.38 -6.68 -11.32
C ALA A 128 7.18 -5.20 -11.01
N GLU A 129 6.34 -4.54 -11.78
CA GLU A 129 5.86 -3.20 -11.49
C GLU A 129 4.65 -3.29 -10.57
N VAL A 130 4.74 -2.67 -9.41
CA VAL A 130 3.70 -2.72 -8.38
C VAL A 130 3.37 -1.31 -7.93
N VAL A 131 2.08 -1.04 -7.78
CA VAL A 131 1.58 0.23 -7.24
C VAL A 131 0.69 -0.02 -6.05
N ASP A 132 0.76 0.90 -5.12
CA ASP A 132 -0.19 1.05 -4.04
C ASP A 132 -0.57 2.53 -3.95
N VAL A 133 -1.88 2.83 -3.99
CA VAL A 133 -2.38 4.21 -3.87
C VAL A 133 -2.06 4.79 -2.49
N ASP A 134 -1.89 3.90 -1.50
CA ASP A 134 -1.51 4.25 -0.15
C ASP A 134 -0.03 4.62 -0.01
N GLY A 135 0.76 4.36 -1.04
CA GLY A 135 2.19 4.63 -1.12
C GLY A 135 3.02 3.35 -1.19
N LEU A 136 4.17 3.38 -1.89
CA LEU A 136 5.07 2.22 -2.01
C LEU A 136 5.61 1.75 -0.65
N GLU A 137 5.70 2.65 0.34
CA GLU A 137 6.12 2.34 1.70
C GLU A 137 5.11 1.45 2.46
N THR A 138 3.89 1.32 1.97
CA THR A 138 2.88 0.41 2.53
C THR A 138 3.01 -1.01 2.00
N ILE A 139 3.77 -1.22 0.94
CA ILE A 139 4.05 -2.55 0.39
C ILE A 139 4.98 -3.29 1.34
N LYS A 140 4.51 -4.42 1.86
CA LYS A 140 5.26 -5.27 2.79
C LYS A 140 6.27 -6.16 2.05
N TRP A 141 5.86 -6.71 0.94
CA TRP A 141 6.71 -7.50 0.05
C TRP A 141 6.09 -7.63 -1.36
N VAL A 142 6.96 -7.85 -2.33
CA VAL A 142 6.64 -8.29 -3.69
C VAL A 142 7.43 -9.57 -3.94
N GLY A 143 6.84 -10.53 -4.64
CA GLY A 143 7.52 -11.79 -4.92
C GLY A 143 6.74 -12.69 -5.86
N PHE A 144 7.30 -13.85 -6.14
CA PHE A 144 6.62 -14.89 -6.92
C PHE A 144 6.86 -16.27 -6.34
N THR A 145 5.91 -17.16 -6.57
CA THR A 145 6.08 -18.60 -6.36
C THR A 145 6.40 -19.28 -7.69
N SER A 146 7.10 -20.40 -7.65
CA SER A 146 7.46 -21.17 -8.84
C SER A 146 6.91 -22.59 -8.73
N TYR A 147 6.17 -23.00 -9.74
CA TYR A 147 5.62 -24.35 -9.86
C TYR A 147 6.20 -25.08 -11.07
N HIS A 148 6.79 -26.24 -10.85
CA HIS A 148 7.35 -27.10 -11.90
C HIS A 148 6.23 -27.99 -12.45
N VAL A 149 5.78 -27.71 -13.65
CA VAL A 149 4.63 -28.39 -14.28
C VAL A 149 4.92 -29.85 -14.57
N ASP A 150 6.08 -30.13 -15.17
CA ASP A 150 6.46 -31.48 -15.57
C ASP A 150 6.68 -32.43 -14.37
N GLY A 151 7.02 -31.86 -13.23
CA GLY A 151 7.27 -32.60 -11.99
C GLY A 151 6.16 -32.51 -10.95
N ASP A 152 5.04 -31.84 -11.29
CA ASP A 152 3.89 -31.61 -10.41
C ASP A 152 4.30 -31.19 -8.99
N SER A 153 5.17 -30.16 -8.89
CA SER A 153 5.74 -29.79 -7.59
C SER A 153 6.04 -28.31 -7.48
N ALA A 154 5.69 -27.73 -6.33
CA ALA A 154 6.13 -26.40 -5.96
C ALA A 154 7.66 -26.38 -5.74
N MET A 155 8.31 -25.38 -6.33
CA MET A 155 9.71 -25.09 -6.06
C MET A 155 9.84 -24.30 -4.75
N ASN A 156 11.04 -24.29 -4.18
CA ASN A 156 11.31 -23.59 -2.91
C ASN A 156 10.27 -23.94 -1.81
N LYS A 157 9.74 -25.16 -1.80
CA LYS A 157 8.69 -25.66 -0.88
C LYS A 157 7.38 -24.84 -0.96
N GLY A 158 7.18 -24.04 -2.00
CA GLY A 158 6.05 -23.14 -2.17
C GLY A 158 6.25 -21.75 -1.56
N ASP A 159 7.43 -21.50 -0.97
CA ASP A 159 7.76 -20.17 -0.43
C ASP A 159 8.02 -19.17 -1.55
N TYR A 160 7.73 -17.89 -1.27
CA TYR A 160 7.98 -16.80 -2.21
C TYR A 160 9.48 -16.57 -2.42
N ILE A 161 9.83 -16.25 -3.66
CA ILE A 161 11.08 -15.63 -4.04
C ILE A 161 10.83 -14.13 -4.10
N TYR A 162 11.45 -13.37 -3.19
CA TYR A 162 11.18 -11.95 -3.05
C TYR A 162 11.92 -11.11 -4.08
N LEU A 163 11.26 -10.02 -4.51
CA LEU A 163 11.79 -8.97 -5.35
C LEU A 163 11.98 -7.70 -4.49
N TYR A 164 12.91 -6.85 -4.89
CA TYR A 164 13.33 -5.68 -4.11
C TYR A 164 13.34 -4.42 -4.98
N ASP A 165 12.88 -3.31 -4.41
CA ASP A 165 12.92 -1.95 -4.97
C ASP A 165 13.94 -1.13 -4.15
N ASP A 166 15.23 -1.50 -4.28
CA ASP A 166 16.31 -1.00 -3.44
C ASP A 166 17.45 -0.29 -4.22
N GLY A 167 17.32 -0.18 -5.55
CA GLY A 167 18.38 0.37 -6.42
C GLY A 167 19.69 -0.40 -6.31
N SER A 168 19.62 -1.71 -6.04
CA SER A 168 20.78 -2.56 -5.75
C SER A 168 21.69 -2.05 -4.63
N SER A 169 21.15 -1.27 -3.71
CA SER A 169 21.92 -0.68 -2.60
C SER A 169 22.16 -1.64 -1.45
N VAL A 170 21.45 -2.78 -1.42
CA VAL A 170 21.56 -3.79 -0.37
C VAL A 170 22.27 -5.03 -0.92
N VAL A 171 23.31 -5.50 -0.22
CA VAL A 171 23.93 -6.79 -0.50
C VAL A 171 23.06 -7.88 0.12
N LEU A 172 22.40 -8.66 -0.73
CA LEU A 172 21.51 -9.75 -0.30
C LEU A 172 22.30 -11.00 0.10
N TYR A 173 23.39 -11.26 -0.63
CA TYR A 173 24.31 -12.36 -0.33
C TYR A 173 25.76 -11.89 -0.52
N GLU A 174 26.59 -12.16 0.46
CA GLU A 174 28.02 -11.83 0.43
C GLU A 174 28.74 -12.56 -0.72
N PRO A 175 29.79 -11.94 -1.35
CA PRO A 175 30.37 -10.64 -0.97
C PRO A 175 29.67 -9.41 -1.64
N ASN A 176 28.86 -9.58 -2.69
CA ASN A 176 28.39 -8.44 -3.49
C ASN A 176 27.14 -8.74 -4.33
N PHE A 177 26.38 -9.78 -3.98
CA PHE A 177 25.16 -10.10 -4.71
C PHE A 177 24.04 -9.13 -4.31
N THR A 178 23.50 -8.38 -5.28
CA THR A 178 22.39 -7.43 -5.10
C THR A 178 21.14 -7.87 -5.88
N SER A 179 20.02 -7.24 -5.66
CA SER A 179 18.74 -7.51 -6.33
C SER A 179 18.78 -7.37 -7.85
N GLY A 180 19.59 -6.44 -8.36
CA GLY A 180 19.60 -6.04 -9.77
C GLY A 180 18.56 -4.97 -10.10
N ASP A 181 17.91 -4.42 -9.08
CA ASP A 181 17.07 -3.26 -9.20
C ASP A 181 17.88 -2.03 -9.62
N GLU A 182 17.33 -1.18 -10.49
CA GLU A 182 18.06 -0.04 -11.06
C GLU A 182 17.80 1.25 -10.28
N VAL A 183 16.55 1.48 -9.85
CA VAL A 183 16.14 2.74 -9.25
C VAL A 183 15.31 2.49 -8.01
N LYS A 184 15.85 2.83 -6.87
CA LYS A 184 15.16 2.68 -5.59
C LYS A 184 13.89 3.51 -5.50
N GLY A 185 12.78 2.88 -5.14
CA GLY A 185 11.52 3.54 -4.83
C GLY A 185 10.73 3.97 -6.06
N ASP A 186 10.96 3.34 -7.21
CA ASP A 186 10.21 3.62 -8.43
C ASP A 186 9.03 2.68 -8.67
N GLY A 187 8.83 1.69 -7.78
CA GLY A 187 7.76 0.69 -7.88
C GLY A 187 8.09 -0.50 -8.77
N ILE A 188 9.32 -0.58 -9.30
CA ILE A 188 9.81 -1.74 -10.08
C ILE A 188 10.66 -2.60 -9.16
N PHE A 189 10.09 -3.65 -8.66
CA PHE A 189 10.76 -4.61 -7.78
C PHE A 189 11.48 -5.67 -8.59
N SER A 190 12.77 -5.89 -8.34
CA SER A 190 13.62 -6.77 -9.15
C SER A 190 14.36 -7.82 -8.31
N PHE A 191 14.72 -8.94 -8.96
CA PHE A 191 15.62 -9.94 -8.41
C PHE A 191 16.38 -10.64 -9.52
N ARG A 192 17.66 -10.93 -9.28
CA ARG A 192 18.52 -11.71 -10.17
C ARG A 192 18.55 -13.16 -9.72
N ILE A 193 17.82 -14.01 -10.41
CA ILE A 193 17.73 -15.44 -10.09
C ILE A 193 19.01 -16.13 -10.53
N PRO A 194 19.73 -16.82 -9.62
CA PRO A 194 20.89 -17.62 -10.00
C PRO A 194 20.44 -18.91 -10.72
N ILE A 195 20.94 -19.11 -11.92
CA ILE A 195 20.69 -20.28 -12.75
C ILE A 195 21.97 -21.10 -12.81
N TYR A 196 21.94 -22.24 -12.18
CA TYR A 196 23.06 -23.14 -12.05
C TYR A 196 23.11 -24.08 -13.26
N GLY A 197 24.32 -24.20 -13.86
CA GLY A 197 24.54 -25.06 -15.03
C GLY A 197 24.54 -26.55 -14.69
N THR A 198 24.57 -27.37 -15.75
CA THR A 198 24.51 -28.85 -15.65
C THR A 198 25.86 -29.48 -15.32
N GLY A 199 26.97 -28.73 -15.36
CA GLY A 199 28.33 -29.22 -15.06
C GLY A 199 28.63 -29.36 -13.56
N PHE A 200 27.74 -28.91 -12.65
CA PHE A 200 27.94 -29.18 -11.22
C PHE A 200 27.77 -30.67 -10.92
N THR A 201 28.68 -31.22 -10.14
CA THR A 201 28.70 -32.66 -9.78
C THR A 201 27.58 -33.05 -8.85
N ASP A 202 27.14 -32.15 -8.00
CA ASP A 202 25.96 -32.35 -7.13
C ASP A 202 24.70 -31.91 -7.86
N PRO A 203 23.75 -32.80 -8.15
CA PRO A 203 22.47 -32.45 -8.79
C PRO A 203 21.63 -31.42 -7.97
N GLY A 204 21.85 -31.32 -6.66
CA GLY A 204 21.21 -30.35 -5.79
C GLY A 204 21.60 -28.91 -6.10
N PHE A 205 22.76 -28.71 -6.74
CA PHE A 205 23.24 -27.41 -7.22
C PHE A 205 22.92 -27.14 -8.69
N GLN A 206 22.15 -28.00 -9.36
CA GLN A 206 21.72 -27.75 -10.74
C GLN A 206 20.31 -27.15 -10.75
N THR A 207 20.12 -26.10 -11.54
CA THR A 207 18.77 -25.61 -11.77
C THR A 207 17.95 -26.65 -12.53
N LYS A 208 16.74 -26.95 -12.06
CA LYS A 208 15.85 -27.93 -12.67
C LYS A 208 15.41 -27.47 -14.05
N ALA A 209 15.44 -28.38 -15.05
CA ALA A 209 14.86 -28.12 -16.36
C ALA A 209 13.37 -28.44 -16.38
N GLY A 210 12.66 -27.91 -17.36
CA GLY A 210 11.25 -28.20 -17.63
C GLY A 210 10.39 -26.97 -17.80
N ASN A 211 9.08 -27.18 -17.77
CA ASN A 211 8.09 -26.12 -17.83
C ASN A 211 7.71 -25.68 -16.42
N PHE A 212 7.68 -24.36 -16.22
CA PHE A 212 7.33 -23.76 -14.95
C PHE A 212 6.22 -22.72 -15.14
N VAL A 213 5.44 -22.50 -14.09
CA VAL A 213 4.55 -21.37 -13.93
C VAL A 213 5.02 -20.56 -12.72
N TRP A 214 5.33 -19.29 -12.96
CA TRP A 214 5.62 -18.33 -11.92
C TRP A 214 4.41 -17.47 -11.65
N ARG A 215 4.04 -17.29 -10.36
CA ARG A 215 2.90 -16.50 -9.92
C ARG A 215 3.38 -15.34 -9.10
N PHE A 216 3.25 -14.14 -9.67
CA PHE A 216 3.70 -12.88 -9.06
C PHE A 216 2.56 -12.25 -8.29
N SER A 217 2.83 -11.83 -7.06
CA SER A 217 1.91 -11.09 -6.21
C SER A 217 2.66 -10.19 -5.24
N SER A 218 1.93 -9.34 -4.54
CA SER A 218 2.43 -8.50 -3.46
C SER A 218 1.49 -8.53 -2.26
N GLN A 219 1.99 -8.12 -1.11
CA GLN A 219 1.21 -7.94 0.11
C GLN A 219 1.57 -6.59 0.73
N ASP A 220 0.58 -5.88 1.26
CA ASP A 220 0.78 -4.66 2.01
C ASP A 220 0.97 -4.89 3.51
N LEU A 221 1.19 -3.81 4.26
CA LEU A 221 1.34 -3.84 5.72
C LEU A 221 0.02 -4.17 6.45
N SER A 222 -1.13 -4.03 5.79
CA SER A 222 -2.44 -4.44 6.30
C SER A 222 -2.70 -5.93 6.12
N ASN A 223 -1.78 -6.65 5.45
CA ASN A 223 -1.83 -8.05 5.07
C ASN A 223 -2.83 -8.37 3.95
N ASP A 224 -3.23 -7.38 3.17
CA ASP A 224 -4.04 -7.59 1.98
C ASP A 224 -3.15 -7.94 0.78
N TYR A 225 -3.63 -8.88 -0.05
CA TYR A 225 -2.89 -9.35 -1.22
C TYR A 225 -3.36 -8.64 -2.48
N SER A 226 -2.40 -8.41 -3.39
CA SER A 226 -2.67 -7.92 -4.74
C SER A 226 -3.41 -8.96 -5.61
N ASN A 227 -3.75 -8.55 -6.84
CA ASN A 227 -3.96 -9.50 -7.93
C ASN A 227 -2.70 -10.34 -8.16
N GLU A 228 -2.89 -11.51 -8.78
CA GLU A 228 -1.79 -12.39 -9.21
C GLU A 228 -1.62 -12.31 -10.73
N ILE A 229 -0.36 -12.30 -11.21
CA ILE A 229 -0.02 -12.44 -12.62
C ILE A 229 0.77 -13.72 -12.81
N GLU A 230 0.28 -14.60 -13.67
CA GLU A 230 0.98 -15.84 -14.05
C GLU A 230 1.91 -15.62 -15.26
N HIS A 231 3.08 -16.23 -15.23
CA HIS A 231 4.04 -16.29 -16.31
C HIS A 231 4.54 -17.70 -16.53
N ALA A 232 4.36 -18.20 -17.74
CA ALA A 232 4.89 -19.52 -18.13
C ALA A 232 6.33 -19.36 -18.61
N ILE A 233 7.22 -20.20 -18.12
CA ILE A 233 8.64 -20.17 -18.47
C ILE A 233 9.17 -21.57 -18.72
N ILE A 234 10.09 -21.69 -19.68
CA ILE A 234 10.80 -22.95 -20.00
C ILE A 234 12.28 -22.79 -19.57
N ILE A 235 12.77 -23.73 -18.75
CA ILE A 235 14.19 -23.83 -18.39
C ILE A 235 14.76 -25.07 -19.10
N GLN A 236 15.78 -24.84 -19.94
CA GLN A 236 16.43 -25.87 -20.77
C GLN A 236 17.85 -26.15 -20.34
#